data_c75c000e5f51604ba6ee0007dee98276
#
_entry.id   c75c000e5f51604ba6ee0007dee98276
#
_cell.length_a   1.000
_cell.length_b   1.000
_cell.length_c   1.000
_cell.angle_alpha   90.00
_cell.angle_beta   90.00
_cell.angle_gamma   90.00
#
_symmetry.space_group_name_H-M   'P 1'
#
loop_
_entity.id
_entity.type
_entity.pdbx_description
1 polymer ?
#
loop_
_entity_poly.entity_id
_entity_poly.type
_entity_poly.pdbx_seq_one_letter_code
_entity_poly.pdbx_strand_id
1 'polypeptide(L)'
;TVSAFAAGGLITLNVQPAQVMVNGEVFQPKDAQGRDALVFTYNSTTYAPVRALAEAYGLTVGYDSAKNMATVDGAAQAANQTGSFSSQWTVTEKPVTRYGNEHIFTAVYSGPLSMDKFKSWWKSMNAADLKAQAEQMALKAQSDLLGSEITMYFSFGSYNLGTAFAQSGCTFSNFDPASVWIK
;
A
#
# COMPACT_ATOMS: atom_id res chain seq x y z
N THR A 1 -13.50 20.35 20.19
CA THR A 1 -13.65 20.44 18.71
C THR A 1 -12.64 21.43 18.20
N VAL A 2 -11.50 20.93 17.76
CA VAL A 2 -10.49 21.76 17.09
C VAL A 2 -10.80 21.70 15.61
N SER A 3 -11.42 22.74 15.06
CA SER A 3 -11.50 22.92 13.62
C SER A 3 -10.13 23.42 13.15
N ALA A 4 -9.23 22.52 12.81
CA ALA A 4 -7.86 22.83 12.42
C ALA A 4 -7.71 23.30 10.97
N PHE A 5 -8.75 23.81 10.35
CA PHE A 5 -8.74 24.32 8.97
C PHE A 5 -9.29 25.75 8.88
N ALA A 6 -8.89 26.61 9.81
CA ALA A 6 -9.13 28.06 9.65
C ALA A 6 -7.95 28.65 8.87
N ALA A 7 -8.26 29.29 7.79
CA ALA A 7 -7.33 29.98 6.90
C ALA A 7 -6.26 30.78 7.64
N GLY A 8 -4.99 30.41 7.49
CA GLY A 8 -3.85 31.33 7.51
C GLY A 8 -3.47 32.01 8.83
N GLY A 9 -3.94 31.57 9.99
CA GLY A 9 -3.53 32.15 11.29
C GLY A 9 -2.42 31.35 11.97
N LEU A 10 -1.42 32.03 12.54
CA LEU A 10 -0.46 31.40 13.46
C LEU A 10 -1.18 30.94 14.72
N ILE A 11 -1.03 29.67 15.07
CA ILE A 11 -1.54 29.11 16.32
C ILE A 11 -0.34 28.86 17.24
N THR A 12 -0.39 29.39 18.45
CA THR A 12 0.60 29.08 19.49
C THR A 12 0.08 27.98 20.38
N LEU A 13 0.84 26.87 20.46
CA LEU A 13 0.51 25.71 21.28
C LEU A 13 1.58 25.53 22.37
N ASN A 14 1.17 25.23 23.59
CA ASN A 14 2.05 24.73 24.62
C ASN A 14 2.22 23.22 24.45
N VAL A 15 3.40 22.78 24.03
CA VAL A 15 3.70 21.40 23.72
C VAL A 15 4.82 20.86 24.60
N GLN A 16 4.86 19.54 24.81
CA GLN A 16 5.94 18.86 25.49
C GLN A 16 6.76 18.10 24.45
N PRO A 17 8.11 18.25 24.43
CA PRO A 17 8.96 17.43 23.59
C PRO A 17 8.73 15.95 23.86
N ALA A 18 8.69 15.14 22.80
CA ALA A 18 8.52 13.70 22.86
C ALA A 18 9.52 12.99 21.96
N GLN A 19 9.73 11.71 22.22
CA GLN A 19 10.54 10.84 21.37
C GLN A 19 9.66 9.74 20.80
N VAL A 20 9.99 9.30 19.59
CA VAL A 20 9.36 8.15 18.92
C VAL A 20 10.48 7.20 18.51
N MET A 21 10.24 5.91 18.63
CA MET A 21 11.10 4.87 18.08
C MET A 21 10.52 4.37 16.75
N VAL A 22 11.38 4.26 15.76
CA VAL A 22 11.05 3.66 14.46
C VAL A 22 12.00 2.50 14.23
N ASN A 23 11.48 1.32 13.99
CA ASN A 23 12.28 0.09 13.79
C ASN A 23 13.30 -0.20 14.90
N GLY A 24 13.00 0.17 16.15
CA GLY A 24 13.86 -0.05 17.30
C GLY A 24 14.92 1.03 17.54
N GLU A 25 14.99 2.07 16.73
CA GLU A 25 15.90 3.20 16.86
C GLU A 25 15.15 4.49 17.22
N VAL A 26 15.80 5.39 17.96
CA VAL A 26 15.23 6.69 18.28
C VAL A 26 15.12 7.51 17.00
N PHE A 27 13.89 7.88 16.66
CA PHE A 27 13.60 8.64 15.48
C PHE A 27 14.01 10.11 15.63
N GLN A 28 14.91 10.57 14.76
CA GLN A 28 15.38 11.95 14.71
C GLN A 28 14.95 12.60 13.37
N PRO A 29 13.75 13.18 13.32
CA PRO A 29 13.21 13.72 12.09
C PRO A 29 13.97 14.96 11.64
N LYS A 30 14.08 15.12 10.31
CA LYS A 30 14.60 16.32 9.67
C LYS A 30 13.48 16.97 8.84
N ASP A 31 13.57 18.30 8.71
CA ASP A 31 12.72 19.02 7.75
C ASP A 31 13.28 18.92 6.31
N ALA A 32 12.58 19.55 5.37
CA ALA A 32 13.00 19.53 3.95
C ALA A 32 14.35 20.24 3.68
N GLN A 33 14.88 20.98 4.65
CA GLN A 33 16.16 21.66 4.59
C GLN A 33 17.25 20.91 5.40
N GLY A 34 16.93 19.72 5.94
CA GLY A 34 17.86 18.91 6.72
C GLY A 34 18.05 19.35 8.18
N ARG A 35 17.25 20.31 8.67
CA ARG A 35 17.31 20.78 10.07
C ARG A 35 16.48 19.86 10.95
N ASP A 36 16.82 19.81 12.25
CA ASP A 36 16.06 19.03 13.22
C ASP A 36 14.61 19.52 13.30
N ALA A 37 13.68 18.57 13.21
CA ALA A 37 12.26 18.82 13.35
C ALA A 37 11.75 18.24 14.67
N LEU A 38 10.76 18.88 15.26
CA LEU A 38 10.27 18.55 16.60
C LEU A 38 9.21 17.43 16.55
N VAL A 39 9.38 16.44 17.42
CA VAL A 39 8.31 15.53 17.86
C VAL A 39 7.80 16.00 19.20
N PHE A 40 6.48 16.08 19.40
CA PHE A 40 5.92 16.62 20.62
C PHE A 40 4.57 15.96 20.96
N THR A 41 4.14 16.12 22.20
CA THR A 41 2.79 15.77 22.64
C THR A 41 1.96 17.03 22.89
N TYR A 42 0.71 16.96 22.48
CA TYR A 42 -0.33 17.95 22.76
C TYR A 42 -1.66 17.22 22.97
N ASN A 43 -2.37 17.55 24.06
CA ASN A 43 -3.62 16.89 24.44
C ASN A 43 -3.54 15.36 24.38
N SER A 44 -2.51 14.78 24.99
CA SER A 44 -2.26 13.33 25.03
C SER A 44 -2.05 12.66 23.65
N THR A 45 -1.84 13.46 22.61
CA THR A 45 -1.57 12.97 21.25
C THR A 45 -0.14 13.32 20.87
N THR A 46 0.59 12.35 20.31
CA THR A 46 1.94 12.58 19.79
C THR A 46 1.87 13.07 18.34
N TYR A 47 2.57 14.15 18.05
CA TYR A 47 2.70 14.74 16.71
C TYR A 47 4.13 14.60 16.24
N ALA A 48 4.28 14.14 15.01
CA ALA A 48 5.57 13.96 14.34
C ALA A 48 5.53 14.52 12.92
N PRO A 49 6.66 14.96 12.36
CA PRO A 49 6.73 15.41 10.98
C PRO A 49 6.37 14.27 10.02
N VAL A 50 5.26 14.42 9.32
CA VAL A 50 4.69 13.40 8.41
C VAL A 50 5.71 12.94 7.38
N ARG A 51 6.45 13.89 6.75
CA ARG A 51 7.46 13.57 5.74
C ARG A 51 8.54 12.65 6.30
N ALA A 52 9.20 13.06 7.38
CA ALA A 52 10.31 12.31 7.94
C ALA A 52 9.87 10.93 8.45
N LEU A 53 8.68 10.84 9.03
CA LEU A 53 8.12 9.56 9.48
C LEU A 53 7.82 8.64 8.30
N ALA A 54 7.19 9.16 7.24
CA ALA A 54 6.89 8.39 6.05
C ALA A 54 8.15 7.90 5.33
N GLU A 55 9.15 8.79 5.17
CA GLU A 55 10.44 8.44 4.57
C GLU A 55 11.19 7.35 5.38
N ALA A 56 11.09 7.36 6.71
CA ALA A 56 11.66 6.32 7.57
C ALA A 56 11.03 4.93 7.35
N TYR A 57 9.81 4.88 6.80
CA TYR A 57 9.14 3.66 6.35
C TYR A 57 9.25 3.43 4.83
N GLY A 58 10.10 4.18 4.13
CA GLY A 58 10.30 4.05 2.69
C GLY A 58 9.14 4.55 1.84
N LEU A 59 8.28 5.41 2.40
CA LEU A 59 7.16 6.01 1.70
C LEU A 59 7.56 7.32 1.02
N THR A 60 6.90 7.66 -0.08
CA THR A 60 7.08 8.94 -0.77
C THR A 60 6.09 9.98 -0.24
N VAL A 61 6.56 11.21 -0.03
CA VAL A 61 5.72 12.30 0.46
C VAL A 61 5.67 13.43 -0.55
N GLY A 62 4.46 13.75 -0.98
CA GLY A 62 4.15 14.92 -1.80
C GLY A 62 3.47 16.02 -0.98
N TYR A 63 3.27 17.18 -1.61
CA TYR A 63 2.51 18.28 -1.02
C TYR A 63 1.73 19.03 -2.11
N ASP A 64 0.41 19.06 -1.97
CA ASP A 64 -0.47 19.84 -2.82
C ASP A 64 -0.66 21.23 -2.18
N SER A 65 0.05 22.22 -2.70
CA SER A 65 0.01 23.59 -2.17
C SER A 65 -1.33 24.30 -2.40
N ALA A 66 -2.08 23.91 -3.44
CA ALA A 66 -3.38 24.49 -3.74
C ALA A 66 -4.44 24.06 -2.73
N LYS A 67 -4.30 22.85 -2.18
CA LYS A 67 -5.20 22.28 -1.17
C LYS A 67 -4.62 22.33 0.23
N ASN A 68 -3.38 22.82 0.39
CA ASN A 68 -2.64 22.76 1.67
C ASN A 68 -2.63 21.36 2.27
N MET A 69 -2.29 20.35 1.46
CA MET A 69 -2.42 18.93 1.81
C MET A 69 -1.12 18.18 1.56
N ALA A 70 -0.64 17.49 2.58
CA ALA A 70 0.42 16.50 2.40
C ALA A 70 -0.17 15.20 1.86
N THR A 71 0.49 14.58 0.87
CA THR A 71 0.18 13.24 0.38
C THR A 71 1.29 12.29 0.83
N VAL A 72 0.91 11.10 1.23
CA VAL A 72 1.84 10.02 1.58
C VAL A 72 1.49 8.83 0.72
N ASP A 73 2.41 8.46 -0.15
CA ASP A 73 2.24 7.35 -1.07
C ASP A 73 3.14 6.20 -0.63
N GLY A 74 2.67 4.96 -0.77
CA GLY A 74 3.48 3.78 -0.51
C GLY A 74 4.79 3.81 -1.29
N ALA A 75 5.83 3.11 -0.80
CA ALA A 75 7.15 3.10 -1.42
C ALA A 75 7.02 3.07 -2.94
N ALA A 76 7.66 4.03 -3.60
CA ALA A 76 7.60 4.17 -5.05
C ALA A 76 8.03 2.86 -5.70
N GLN A 77 7.07 2.03 -6.05
CA GLN A 77 7.31 0.93 -6.97
C GLN A 77 7.68 1.56 -8.30
N ALA A 78 8.91 1.31 -8.70
CA ALA A 78 9.57 1.68 -9.94
C ALA A 78 8.80 2.72 -10.77
N ALA A 79 9.29 3.96 -10.77
CA ALA A 79 8.74 5.10 -11.50
C ALA A 79 8.27 4.69 -12.91
N ASN A 80 6.96 4.44 -13.04
CA ASN A 80 6.18 4.47 -14.29
C ASN A 80 4.75 3.92 -14.13
N GLN A 81 4.24 3.76 -12.89
CA GLN A 81 2.86 3.30 -12.70
C GLN A 81 2.03 4.39 -12.01
N THR A 82 1.20 5.07 -12.76
CA THR A 82 0.17 5.97 -12.24
C THR A 82 -1.02 5.16 -11.72
N GLY A 83 -0.94 4.70 -10.45
CA GLY A 83 -2.04 3.97 -9.80
C GLY A 83 -1.54 3.01 -8.70
N SER A 84 -2.39 2.68 -7.74
CA SER A 84 -2.09 1.64 -6.76
C SER A 84 -2.02 0.26 -7.45
N PHE A 85 -1.34 -0.72 -6.83
CA PHE A 85 -1.28 -2.08 -7.38
C PHE A 85 -2.68 -2.62 -7.72
N SER A 86 -3.64 -2.46 -6.82
CA SER A 86 -5.01 -2.95 -7.00
C SER A 86 -5.74 -2.29 -8.19
N SER A 87 -5.46 -1.03 -8.50
CA SER A 87 -6.12 -0.32 -9.61
C SER A 87 -5.66 -0.79 -10.99
N GLN A 88 -4.63 -1.60 -11.07
CA GLN A 88 -4.10 -2.14 -12.33
C GLN A 88 -4.69 -3.48 -12.72
N TRP A 89 -5.65 -3.98 -11.94
CA TRP A 89 -6.26 -5.29 -12.15
C TRP A 89 -7.77 -5.14 -12.33
N THR A 90 -8.28 -5.78 -13.36
CA THR A 90 -9.72 -6.02 -13.48
C THR A 90 -10.04 -7.31 -12.74
N VAL A 91 -10.78 -7.18 -11.65
CA VAL A 91 -11.18 -8.30 -10.80
C VAL A 91 -12.58 -8.74 -11.16
N THR A 92 -12.76 -10.02 -11.45
CA THR A 92 -14.05 -10.61 -11.78
C THR A 92 -14.25 -11.88 -10.98
N GLU A 93 -15.39 -12.01 -10.32
CA GLU A 93 -15.79 -13.24 -9.67
C GLU A 93 -16.19 -14.28 -10.70
N LYS A 94 -15.73 -15.52 -10.53
CA LYS A 94 -16.17 -16.66 -11.32
C LYS A 94 -17.32 -17.37 -10.62
N PRO A 95 -18.38 -17.73 -11.32
CA PRO A 95 -19.43 -18.55 -10.74
C PRO A 95 -18.83 -19.88 -10.28
N VAL A 96 -19.00 -20.20 -9.00
CA VAL A 96 -18.56 -21.45 -8.39
C VAL A 96 -19.75 -22.41 -8.33
N THR A 97 -19.60 -23.58 -8.88
CA THR A 97 -20.63 -24.63 -8.86
C THR A 97 -20.49 -25.60 -7.69
N ARG A 98 -19.62 -25.27 -6.71
CA ARG A 98 -19.38 -26.13 -5.53
C ARG A 98 -20.16 -25.66 -4.31
N TYR A 99 -20.59 -26.63 -3.51
CA TYR A 99 -21.16 -26.40 -2.19
C TYR A 99 -20.05 -25.88 -1.24
N GLY A 100 -20.18 -24.65 -0.75
CA GLY A 100 -19.22 -24.09 0.19
C GLY A 100 -19.24 -22.56 0.17
N ASN A 101 -18.56 -21.97 1.17
CA ASN A 101 -18.39 -20.53 1.34
C ASN A 101 -17.14 -20.04 0.58
N GLU A 102 -16.79 -20.69 -0.53
CA GLU A 102 -15.61 -20.37 -1.34
C GLU A 102 -16.00 -19.50 -2.54
N HIS A 103 -15.29 -18.40 -2.73
CA HIS A 103 -15.42 -17.52 -3.89
C HIS A 103 -14.13 -17.48 -4.68
N ILE A 104 -14.22 -17.68 -5.98
CA ILE A 104 -13.08 -17.66 -6.89
C ILE A 104 -13.11 -16.38 -7.71
N PHE A 105 -12.00 -15.64 -7.69
CA PHE A 105 -11.78 -14.44 -8.47
C PHE A 105 -10.67 -14.61 -9.49
N THR A 106 -10.78 -13.87 -10.59
CA THR A 106 -9.67 -13.62 -11.50
C THR A 106 -9.33 -12.15 -11.48
N ALA A 107 -8.07 -11.84 -11.24
CA ALA A 107 -7.48 -10.52 -11.36
C ALA A 107 -6.63 -10.51 -12.63
N VAL A 108 -7.15 -9.88 -13.69
CA VAL A 108 -6.45 -9.78 -14.97
C VAL A 108 -5.81 -8.39 -15.05
N TYR A 109 -4.51 -8.36 -15.40
CA TYR A 109 -3.83 -7.07 -15.57
C TYR A 109 -4.50 -6.24 -16.66
N SER A 110 -4.91 -5.04 -16.31
CA SER A 110 -5.58 -4.05 -17.17
C SER A 110 -4.86 -2.69 -17.17
N GLY A 111 -3.67 -2.64 -16.55
CA GLY A 111 -2.84 -1.44 -16.54
C GLY A 111 -2.20 -1.12 -17.91
N PRO A 112 -1.46 -0.01 -18.01
CA PRO A 112 -1.01 0.56 -19.27
C PRO A 112 0.25 -0.10 -19.86
N LEU A 113 0.86 -1.08 -19.19
CA LEU A 113 2.10 -1.66 -19.66
C LEU A 113 1.87 -2.68 -20.80
N SER A 114 2.70 -2.57 -21.84
CA SER A 114 2.84 -3.65 -22.82
C SER A 114 3.44 -4.90 -22.17
N MET A 115 3.31 -6.06 -22.83
CA MET A 115 3.83 -7.34 -22.33
C MET A 115 5.31 -7.26 -21.92
N ASP A 116 6.18 -6.70 -22.73
CA ASP A 116 7.63 -6.66 -22.44
C ASP A 116 7.96 -5.73 -21.26
N LYS A 117 7.28 -4.58 -21.19
CA LYS A 117 7.41 -3.67 -20.05
C LYS A 117 6.85 -4.29 -18.78
N PHE A 118 5.72 -4.98 -18.87
CA PHE A 118 5.14 -5.71 -17.75
C PHE A 118 6.07 -6.81 -17.25
N LYS A 119 6.64 -7.63 -18.14
CA LYS A 119 7.62 -8.67 -17.77
C LYS A 119 8.81 -8.10 -16.99
N SER A 120 9.38 -6.99 -17.50
CA SER A 120 10.52 -6.34 -16.86
C SER A 120 10.15 -5.79 -15.48
N TRP A 121 9.03 -5.11 -15.38
CA TRP A 121 8.50 -4.59 -14.12
C TRP A 121 8.21 -5.72 -13.13
N TRP A 122 7.47 -6.76 -13.55
CA TRP A 122 7.11 -7.89 -12.71
C TRP A 122 8.33 -8.59 -12.11
N LYS A 123 9.35 -8.86 -12.92
CA LYS A 123 10.60 -9.47 -12.47
C LYS A 123 11.41 -8.58 -11.51
N SER A 124 11.24 -7.27 -11.59
CA SER A 124 11.93 -6.31 -10.71
C SER A 124 11.24 -6.14 -9.34
N MET A 125 10.02 -6.65 -9.19
CA MET A 125 9.28 -6.53 -7.94
C MET A 125 9.91 -7.38 -6.83
N ASN A 126 9.89 -6.86 -5.61
CA ASN A 126 10.19 -7.65 -4.44
C ASN A 126 9.07 -8.70 -4.22
N ALA A 127 9.44 -9.96 -4.10
CA ALA A 127 8.48 -11.06 -3.97
C ALA A 127 7.60 -10.94 -2.72
N ALA A 128 8.16 -10.45 -1.61
CA ALA A 128 7.40 -10.27 -0.37
C ALA A 128 6.37 -9.15 -0.50
N ASP A 129 6.75 -8.02 -1.11
CA ASP A 129 5.83 -6.88 -1.34
C ASP A 129 4.71 -7.27 -2.31
N LEU A 130 5.04 -8.02 -3.37
CA LEU A 130 4.06 -8.52 -4.33
C LEU A 130 3.03 -9.44 -3.65
N LYS A 131 3.52 -10.38 -2.82
CA LYS A 131 2.66 -11.27 -2.04
C LYS A 131 1.73 -10.49 -1.13
N ALA A 132 2.28 -9.54 -0.36
CA ALA A 132 1.50 -8.71 0.56
C ALA A 132 0.39 -7.93 -0.18
N GLN A 133 0.69 -7.35 -1.33
CA GLN A 133 -0.29 -6.59 -2.12
C GLN A 133 -1.39 -7.49 -2.70
N ALA A 134 -1.04 -8.67 -3.20
CA ALA A 134 -2.00 -9.64 -3.71
C ALA A 134 -2.89 -10.20 -2.59
N GLU A 135 -2.33 -10.46 -1.42
CA GLU A 135 -3.05 -10.88 -0.22
C GLU A 135 -4.03 -9.81 0.27
N GLN A 136 -3.64 -8.53 0.22
CA GLN A 136 -4.55 -7.43 0.56
C GLN A 136 -5.75 -7.35 -0.40
N MET A 137 -5.59 -7.67 -1.67
CA MET A 137 -6.72 -7.73 -2.61
C MET A 137 -7.66 -8.90 -2.26
N ALA A 138 -7.13 -10.05 -1.90
CA ALA A 138 -7.94 -11.19 -1.47
C ALA A 138 -8.67 -10.92 -0.14
N LEU A 139 -8.00 -10.28 0.84
CA LEU A 139 -8.59 -9.85 2.11
C LEU A 139 -9.72 -8.85 1.91
N LYS A 140 -9.54 -7.91 1.00
CA LYS A 140 -10.61 -6.96 0.68
C LYS A 140 -11.84 -7.68 0.14
N ALA A 141 -11.67 -8.61 -0.80
CA ALA A 141 -12.77 -9.41 -1.33
C ALA A 141 -13.44 -10.25 -0.23
N GLN A 142 -12.66 -10.81 0.69
CA GLN A 142 -13.17 -11.55 1.86
C GLN A 142 -14.03 -10.65 2.76
N SER A 143 -13.57 -9.44 3.04
CA SER A 143 -14.32 -8.46 3.84
C SER A 143 -15.63 -8.06 3.17
N ASP A 144 -15.59 -7.83 1.84
CA ASP A 144 -16.78 -7.47 1.06
C ASP A 144 -17.81 -8.61 1.02
N LEU A 145 -17.37 -9.87 1.19
CA LEU A 145 -18.20 -11.08 1.20
C LEU A 145 -18.36 -11.72 2.59
N LEU A 146 -18.39 -10.89 3.64
CA LEU A 146 -18.71 -11.28 5.02
C LEU A 146 -17.84 -12.42 5.59
N GLY A 147 -16.57 -12.49 5.19
CA GLY A 147 -15.62 -13.45 5.72
C GLY A 147 -15.57 -14.78 4.97
N SER A 148 -16.11 -14.85 3.75
CA SER A 148 -16.03 -16.02 2.89
C SER A 148 -14.59 -16.41 2.55
N GLU A 149 -14.36 -17.65 2.14
CA GLU A 149 -13.05 -18.08 1.65
C GLU A 149 -12.81 -17.57 0.23
N ILE A 150 -11.68 -16.91 -0.01
CA ILE A 150 -11.33 -16.29 -1.29
C ILE A 150 -10.13 -16.99 -1.91
N THR A 151 -10.26 -17.35 -3.17
CA THR A 151 -9.16 -17.73 -4.05
C THR A 151 -9.08 -16.74 -5.21
N MET A 152 -7.98 -16.01 -5.34
CA MET A 152 -7.79 -14.98 -6.37
C MET A 152 -6.61 -15.33 -7.27
N TYR A 153 -6.89 -15.61 -8.54
CA TYR A 153 -5.89 -15.91 -9.57
C TYR A 153 -5.46 -14.64 -10.30
N PHE A 154 -4.18 -14.38 -10.35
CA PHE A 154 -3.58 -13.26 -11.08
C PHE A 154 -3.05 -13.68 -12.43
N SER A 155 -3.34 -12.90 -13.48
CA SER A 155 -2.88 -13.19 -14.83
C SER A 155 -2.59 -11.93 -15.65
N PHE A 156 -1.68 -12.04 -16.60
CA PHE A 156 -1.51 -11.10 -17.71
C PHE A 156 -1.90 -11.81 -19.01
N GLY A 157 -3.05 -11.46 -19.56
CA GLY A 157 -3.64 -12.24 -20.66
C GLY A 157 -3.81 -13.70 -20.27
N SER A 158 -3.16 -14.61 -21.02
CA SER A 158 -3.16 -16.06 -20.75
C SER A 158 -2.08 -16.53 -19.77
N TYR A 159 -1.17 -15.65 -19.35
CA TYR A 159 -0.07 -16.02 -18.45
C TYR A 159 -0.54 -15.99 -17.00
N ASN A 160 -0.42 -17.10 -16.30
CA ASN A 160 -0.61 -17.18 -14.85
C ASN A 160 0.59 -16.54 -14.13
N LEU A 161 0.29 -15.63 -13.22
CA LEU A 161 1.29 -14.88 -12.43
C LEU A 161 1.39 -15.40 -11.00
N GLY A 162 0.34 -16.02 -10.50
CA GLY A 162 0.26 -16.52 -9.14
C GLY A 162 -1.17 -16.48 -8.59
N THR A 163 -1.31 -16.87 -7.34
CA THR A 163 -2.60 -16.95 -6.63
C THR A 163 -2.47 -16.40 -5.23
N ALA A 164 -3.43 -15.64 -4.79
CA ALA A 164 -3.59 -15.23 -3.40
C ALA A 164 -4.85 -15.85 -2.80
N PHE A 165 -4.78 -16.14 -1.52
CA PHE A 165 -5.85 -16.77 -0.75
C PHE A 165 -6.13 -15.94 0.50
N ALA A 166 -7.41 -15.79 0.83
CA ALA A 166 -7.85 -15.35 2.14
C ALA A 166 -8.86 -16.36 2.69
N GLN A 167 -8.48 -17.03 3.76
CA GLN A 167 -9.28 -18.06 4.43
C GLN A 167 -9.50 -17.66 5.88
N SER A 168 -10.37 -18.37 6.60
CA SER A 168 -10.66 -18.08 7.99
C SER A 168 -9.40 -18.05 8.85
N GLY A 169 -9.01 -16.85 9.28
CA GLY A 169 -7.88 -16.61 10.18
C GLY A 169 -6.50 -16.57 9.55
N CYS A 170 -6.36 -16.70 8.22
CA CYS A 170 -5.07 -16.58 7.55
C CYS A 170 -5.16 -16.08 6.10
N THR A 171 -4.05 -15.48 5.64
CA THR A 171 -3.80 -15.19 4.22
C THR A 171 -2.50 -15.84 3.80
N PHE A 172 -2.43 -16.26 2.57
CA PHE A 172 -1.18 -16.75 1.95
C PHE A 172 -1.21 -16.56 0.43
N SER A 173 -0.05 -16.62 -0.19
CA SER A 173 0.07 -16.45 -1.64
C SER A 173 1.25 -17.23 -2.20
N ASN A 174 1.17 -17.57 -3.49
CA ASN A 174 2.21 -18.26 -4.21
C ASN A 174 2.62 -17.46 -5.46
N PHE A 175 3.52 -16.51 -5.28
CA PHE A 175 4.09 -15.74 -6.37
C PHE A 175 5.60 -15.97 -6.45
N ASP A 176 6.08 -16.19 -7.67
CA ASP A 176 7.51 -16.18 -7.99
C ASP A 176 7.73 -15.31 -9.25
N PRO A 177 8.03 -14.00 -9.07
CA PRO A 177 8.23 -13.09 -10.19
C PRO A 177 9.35 -13.53 -11.15
N ALA A 178 10.32 -14.28 -10.67
CA ALA A 178 11.45 -14.76 -11.48
C ALA A 178 11.06 -15.93 -12.40
N SER A 179 10.16 -16.84 -11.94
CA SER A 179 9.84 -18.08 -12.65
C SER A 179 8.70 -17.98 -13.66
N VAL A 180 7.83 -16.97 -13.52
CA VAL A 180 6.58 -16.84 -14.31
C VAL A 180 6.78 -16.86 -15.83
N TRP A 181 7.95 -16.44 -16.32
CA TRP A 181 8.24 -16.29 -17.73
C TRP A 181 9.26 -17.32 -18.26
N ILE A 182 9.58 -18.34 -17.46
CA ILE A 182 10.44 -19.45 -17.83
C ILE A 182 9.55 -20.49 -18.51
N LYS A 183 9.31 -20.32 -19.80
CA LYS A 183 8.81 -21.35 -20.72
C LYS A 183 9.52 -21.23 -22.04
#